data_8b8e63b0a4e6337edd7e8273e6089fbd
#
_entry.id   8b8e63b0a4e6337edd7e8273e6089fbd
#
_cell.length_a   1.000
_cell.length_b   1.000
_cell.length_c   1.000
_cell.angle_alpha   90.00
_cell.angle_beta   90.00
_cell.angle_gamma   90.00
#
_symmetry.space_group_name_H-M   'P 1'
#
loop_
_entity.id
_entity.type
_entity.pdbx_description
1 polymer ?
#
loop_
_entity_poly.entity_id
_entity_poly.type
_entity_poly.pdbx_seq_one_letter_code
_entity_poly.pdbx_strand_id
1 'polypeptide(L)'
;MKPDIAHRADIERLINTFYDKVKADPVLGPIFNDIAEVDWPKHLPVMYNFWEFLLLGGTQYQGNPIQKHVDLHAIHPLTAEHFDRWLLLFQASVDDLFVGQVADDAKFRAYAIAETWKPKFVGGHGIQLPKP
;
A
#
# COMPACT_ATOMS: atom_id res chain seq x y z
N MET A 1 -7.14 -5.86 24.74
CA MET A 1 -6.03 -6.48 23.98
C MET A 1 -6.38 -6.56 22.50
N LYS A 2 -5.45 -6.20 21.65
CA LYS A 2 -5.70 -6.23 20.21
C LYS A 2 -5.54 -7.64 19.67
N PRO A 3 -6.43 -8.08 18.77
CA PRO A 3 -6.29 -9.40 18.14
C PRO A 3 -5.24 -9.38 17.05
N ASP A 4 -4.89 -10.57 16.55
CA ASP A 4 -4.11 -10.69 15.33
C ASP A 4 -5.05 -10.65 14.13
N ILE A 5 -4.49 -10.49 12.94
CA ILE A 5 -5.24 -10.54 11.68
C ILE A 5 -5.55 -12.00 11.39
N ALA A 6 -6.83 -12.33 11.22
CA ALA A 6 -7.25 -13.71 11.05
C ALA A 6 -8.23 -13.94 9.89
N HIS A 7 -8.98 -12.89 9.50
CA HIS A 7 -10.08 -13.04 8.56
C HIS A 7 -10.07 -11.92 7.53
N ARG A 8 -10.81 -12.13 6.44
CA ARG A 8 -11.02 -11.09 5.43
C ARG A 8 -11.52 -9.78 6.04
N ALA A 9 -12.41 -9.85 7.00
CA ALA A 9 -12.94 -8.65 7.65
C ALA A 9 -11.82 -7.83 8.31
N ASP A 10 -10.81 -8.50 8.85
CA ASP A 10 -9.65 -7.82 9.45
C ASP A 10 -8.83 -7.11 8.38
N ILE A 11 -8.67 -7.74 7.23
CA ILE A 11 -7.97 -7.13 6.09
C ILE A 11 -8.70 -5.87 5.64
N GLU A 12 -10.02 -5.95 5.50
CA GLU A 12 -10.82 -4.80 5.08
C GLU A 12 -10.70 -3.65 6.07
N ARG A 13 -10.75 -3.97 7.36
CA ARG A 13 -10.61 -2.97 8.40
C ARG A 13 -9.24 -2.30 8.38
N LEU A 14 -8.18 -3.09 8.20
CA LEU A 14 -6.82 -2.57 8.10
C LEU A 14 -6.67 -1.63 6.90
N ILE A 15 -7.11 -2.08 5.74
CA ILE A 15 -6.95 -1.32 4.50
C ILE A 15 -7.79 -0.04 4.54
N ASN A 16 -9.01 -0.11 5.06
CA ASN A 16 -9.85 1.07 5.19
C ASN A 16 -9.22 2.10 6.13
N THR A 17 -8.70 1.66 7.26
CA THR A 17 -8.02 2.54 8.22
C THR A 17 -6.78 3.16 7.60
N PHE A 18 -6.00 2.36 6.88
CA PHE A 18 -4.81 2.84 6.20
C PHE A 18 -5.13 3.92 5.18
N TYR A 19 -6.10 3.67 4.29
CA TYR A 19 -6.41 4.65 3.26
C TYR A 19 -7.13 5.88 3.80
N ASP A 20 -7.85 5.78 4.92
CA ASP A 20 -8.34 6.97 5.59
C ASP A 20 -7.18 7.87 6.03
N LYS A 21 -6.10 7.26 6.55
CA LYS A 21 -4.90 8.02 6.90
C LYS A 21 -4.22 8.61 5.66
N VAL A 22 -4.12 7.84 4.58
CA VAL A 22 -3.51 8.30 3.33
C VAL A 22 -4.27 9.50 2.76
N LYS A 23 -5.59 9.41 2.71
CA LYS A 23 -6.41 10.49 2.16
C LYS A 23 -6.28 11.78 2.95
N ALA A 24 -6.05 11.68 4.24
CA ALA A 24 -5.89 12.83 5.12
C ALA A 24 -4.44 13.30 5.25
N ASP A 25 -3.49 12.53 4.73
CA ASP A 25 -2.07 12.86 4.88
C ASP A 25 -1.69 14.02 3.98
N PRO A 26 -0.95 15.03 4.50
CA PRO A 26 -0.58 16.20 3.67
C PRO A 26 0.38 15.88 2.54
N VAL A 27 1.12 14.78 2.62
CA VAL A 27 2.06 14.39 1.58
C VAL A 27 1.38 13.49 0.54
N LEU A 28 0.68 12.44 0.99
CA LEU A 28 0.10 11.43 0.11
C LEU A 28 -1.31 11.75 -0.37
N GLY A 29 -2.10 12.44 0.46
CA GLY A 29 -3.49 12.74 0.12
C GLY A 29 -3.64 13.41 -1.24
N PRO A 30 -2.90 14.50 -1.52
CA PRO A 30 -3.01 15.16 -2.81
C PRO A 30 -2.67 14.27 -4.00
N ILE A 31 -1.73 13.34 -3.84
CA ILE A 31 -1.35 12.43 -4.91
C ILE A 31 -2.51 11.50 -5.25
N PHE A 32 -3.11 10.89 -4.23
CA PHE A 32 -4.20 9.95 -4.45
C PHE A 32 -5.50 10.63 -4.84
N ASN A 33 -5.83 11.75 -4.20
CA ASN A 33 -7.12 12.41 -4.40
C ASN A 33 -7.14 13.29 -5.65
N ASP A 34 -6.07 14.06 -5.88
CA ASP A 34 -6.07 15.12 -6.88
C ASP A 34 -5.32 14.75 -8.15
N ILE A 35 -4.24 13.99 -8.04
CA ILE A 35 -3.37 13.66 -9.17
C ILE A 35 -3.75 12.31 -9.77
N ALA A 36 -3.77 11.27 -8.95
CA ALA A 36 -4.12 9.92 -9.41
C ALA A 36 -5.64 9.75 -9.61
N GLU A 37 -6.43 10.59 -8.96
CA GLU A 37 -7.89 10.54 -9.03
C GLU A 37 -8.42 9.13 -8.78
N VAL A 38 -7.95 8.53 -7.68
CA VAL A 38 -8.25 7.14 -7.37
C VAL A 38 -9.75 6.94 -7.20
N ASP A 39 -10.28 5.94 -7.91
CA ASP A 39 -11.67 5.51 -7.75
C ASP A 39 -11.73 4.56 -6.56
N TRP A 40 -11.99 5.12 -5.37
CA TRP A 40 -11.94 4.35 -4.13
C TRP A 40 -12.87 3.14 -4.11
N PRO A 41 -14.13 3.23 -4.57
CA PRO A 41 -14.99 2.05 -4.62
C PRO A 41 -14.43 0.90 -5.45
N LYS A 42 -13.62 1.20 -6.47
CA LYS A 42 -12.97 0.18 -7.28
C LYS A 42 -11.63 -0.25 -6.71
N HIS A 43 -10.87 0.70 -6.15
CA HIS A 43 -9.51 0.45 -5.68
C HIS A 43 -9.48 -0.39 -4.42
N LEU A 44 -10.37 -0.10 -3.47
CA LEU A 44 -10.34 -0.78 -2.18
C LEU A 44 -10.50 -2.29 -2.27
N PRO A 45 -11.48 -2.82 -3.03
CA PRO A 45 -11.60 -4.29 -3.14
C PRO A 45 -10.36 -4.95 -3.72
N VAL A 46 -9.66 -4.30 -4.65
CA VAL A 46 -8.41 -4.82 -5.22
C VAL A 46 -7.36 -4.92 -4.13
N MET A 47 -7.26 -3.91 -3.29
CA MET A 47 -6.30 -3.91 -2.19
C MET A 47 -6.66 -4.92 -1.11
N TYR A 48 -7.95 -5.12 -0.83
CA TYR A 48 -8.38 -6.18 0.07
C TYR A 48 -7.91 -7.54 -0.45
N ASN A 49 -8.12 -7.79 -1.74
CA ASN A 49 -7.73 -9.05 -2.37
C ASN A 49 -6.21 -9.23 -2.33
N PHE A 50 -5.46 -8.17 -2.59
CA PHE A 50 -4.00 -8.21 -2.58
C PHE A 50 -3.46 -8.59 -1.20
N TRP A 51 -3.92 -7.91 -0.16
CA TRP A 51 -3.42 -8.16 1.19
C TRP A 51 -3.92 -9.47 1.75
N GLU A 52 -5.15 -9.87 1.41
CA GLU A 52 -5.63 -11.21 1.78
C GLU A 52 -4.75 -12.29 1.15
N PHE A 53 -4.40 -12.11 -0.11
CA PHE A 53 -3.50 -13.02 -0.81
C PHE A 53 -2.16 -13.13 -0.09
N LEU A 54 -1.57 -12.01 0.27
CA LEU A 54 -0.25 -11.98 0.92
C LEU A 54 -0.28 -12.57 2.32
N LEU A 55 -1.31 -12.29 3.11
CA LEU A 55 -1.32 -12.58 4.53
C LEU A 55 -2.08 -13.84 4.89
N LEU A 56 -3.14 -14.15 4.17
CA LEU A 56 -4.04 -15.25 4.50
C LEU A 56 -4.14 -16.30 3.39
N GLY A 57 -3.44 -16.11 2.28
CA GLY A 57 -3.44 -17.08 1.20
C GLY A 57 -4.65 -17.05 0.30
N GLY A 58 -5.38 -15.92 0.26
CA GLY A 58 -6.54 -15.78 -0.62
C GLY A 58 -6.15 -15.89 -2.09
N THR A 59 -7.12 -16.23 -2.93
CA THR A 59 -6.87 -16.51 -4.36
C THR A 59 -7.56 -15.54 -5.30
N GLN A 60 -8.20 -14.50 -4.78
CA GLN A 60 -9.01 -13.60 -5.60
C GLN A 60 -8.25 -12.43 -6.19
N TYR A 61 -6.99 -12.25 -5.78
CA TYR A 61 -6.23 -11.12 -6.28
C TYR A 61 -5.88 -11.32 -7.75
N GLN A 62 -6.22 -10.33 -8.55
CA GLN A 62 -5.80 -10.20 -9.94
C GLN A 62 -5.42 -8.75 -10.14
N GLY A 63 -4.24 -8.52 -10.65
CA GLY A 63 -3.82 -7.16 -10.88
C GLY A 63 -2.31 -7.05 -10.95
N ASN A 64 -1.87 -5.84 -11.23
CA ASN A 64 -0.45 -5.53 -11.33
C ASN A 64 -0.17 -4.24 -10.58
N PRO A 65 0.09 -4.33 -9.26
CA PRO A 65 0.28 -3.13 -8.46
C PRO A 65 1.50 -2.31 -8.88
N ILE A 66 2.56 -2.97 -9.37
CA ILE A 66 3.74 -2.23 -9.83
C ILE A 66 3.41 -1.40 -11.05
N GLN A 67 2.59 -1.92 -11.96
CA GLN A 67 2.19 -1.18 -13.15
C GLN A 67 1.41 0.09 -12.78
N LYS A 68 0.52 0.00 -11.82
CA LYS A 68 -0.23 1.17 -11.35
C LYS A 68 0.70 2.24 -10.81
N HIS A 69 1.76 1.86 -10.11
CA HIS A 69 2.73 2.81 -9.58
C HIS A 69 3.61 3.39 -10.69
N VAL A 70 3.94 2.62 -11.71
CA VAL A 70 4.66 3.12 -12.88
C VAL A 70 3.83 4.20 -13.58
N ASP A 71 2.54 3.94 -13.77
CA ASP A 71 1.64 4.88 -14.41
C ASP A 71 1.55 6.19 -13.61
N LEU A 72 1.44 6.09 -12.30
CA LEU A 72 1.39 7.27 -11.44
C LEU A 72 2.70 8.05 -11.48
N HIS A 73 3.84 7.35 -11.46
CA HIS A 73 5.15 8.00 -11.50
C HIS A 73 5.35 8.81 -12.78
N ALA A 74 4.78 8.35 -13.89
CA ALA A 74 4.85 9.08 -15.16
C ALA A 74 4.12 10.42 -15.10
N ILE A 75 3.07 10.52 -14.27
CA ILE A 75 2.29 11.74 -14.10
C ILE A 75 2.90 12.63 -13.02
N HIS A 76 3.32 12.03 -11.93
CA HIS A 76 3.86 12.73 -10.76
C HIS A 76 4.99 11.88 -10.17
N PRO A 77 6.24 12.34 -10.31
CA PRO A 77 7.37 11.54 -9.83
C PRO A 77 7.22 11.18 -8.35
N LEU A 78 7.40 9.91 -8.05
CA LEU A 78 7.33 9.40 -6.69
C LEU A 78 8.72 9.51 -6.06
N THR A 79 8.77 9.95 -4.82
CA THR A 79 10.01 10.20 -4.10
C THR A 79 10.18 9.23 -2.94
N ALA A 80 11.38 9.19 -2.37
CA ALA A 80 11.63 8.40 -1.16
C ALA A 80 10.66 8.79 -0.05
N GLU A 81 10.36 10.08 0.08
CA GLU A 81 9.43 10.55 1.10
C GLU A 81 8.04 9.91 0.92
N HIS A 82 7.57 9.77 -0.31
CA HIS A 82 6.27 9.16 -0.58
C HIS A 82 6.24 7.71 -0.08
N PHE A 83 7.27 6.94 -0.35
CA PHE A 83 7.35 5.55 0.11
C PHE A 83 7.52 5.47 1.62
N ASP A 84 8.31 6.35 2.21
CA ASP A 84 8.50 6.38 3.66
C ASP A 84 7.21 6.72 4.38
N ARG A 85 6.43 7.70 3.87
CA ARG A 85 5.13 8.06 4.44
C ARG A 85 4.14 6.92 4.29
N TRP A 86 4.10 6.28 3.13
CA TRP A 86 3.23 5.14 2.89
C TRP A 86 3.48 4.04 3.93
N LEU A 87 4.75 3.70 4.12
CA LEU A 87 5.14 2.66 5.07
C LEU A 87 4.79 3.04 6.51
N LEU A 88 5.09 4.29 6.88
CA LEU A 88 4.79 4.78 8.22
C LEU A 88 3.29 4.68 8.52
N LEU A 89 2.46 5.12 7.59
CA LEU A 89 1.02 5.10 7.78
C LEU A 89 0.47 3.68 7.82
N PHE A 90 1.04 2.79 7.01
CA PHE A 90 0.62 1.39 7.01
C PHE A 90 0.96 0.72 8.34
N GLN A 91 2.19 0.89 8.81
CA GLN A 91 2.61 0.31 10.08
C GLN A 91 1.81 0.87 11.25
N ALA A 92 1.52 2.17 11.23
CA ALA A 92 0.69 2.79 12.26
C ALA A 92 -0.73 2.19 12.25
N SER A 93 -1.27 1.92 11.07
CA SER A 93 -2.60 1.32 10.96
C SER A 93 -2.64 -0.09 11.52
N VAL A 94 -1.60 -0.89 11.23
CA VAL A 94 -1.50 -2.23 11.83
C VAL A 94 -1.43 -2.13 13.34
N ASP A 95 -0.56 -1.27 13.85
CA ASP A 95 -0.37 -1.15 15.31
C ASP A 95 -1.61 -0.63 16.02
N ASP A 96 -2.41 0.23 15.37
CA ASP A 96 -3.65 0.72 15.96
C ASP A 96 -4.67 -0.40 16.15
N LEU A 97 -4.66 -1.41 15.29
CA LEU A 97 -5.75 -2.38 15.22
C LEU A 97 -5.37 -3.79 15.67
N PHE A 98 -4.11 -4.19 15.48
CA PHE A 98 -3.73 -5.60 15.61
C PHE A 98 -2.39 -5.78 16.30
N VAL A 99 -2.23 -6.97 16.91
CA VAL A 99 -0.98 -7.45 17.49
C VAL A 99 -0.90 -8.95 17.24
N GLY A 100 0.26 -9.44 16.77
CA GLY A 100 0.47 -10.86 16.58
C GLY A 100 1.40 -11.16 15.42
N GLN A 101 1.54 -12.45 15.10
CA GLN A 101 2.45 -12.88 14.03
C GLN A 101 2.03 -12.37 12.66
N VAL A 102 0.74 -12.41 12.34
CA VAL A 102 0.27 -11.94 11.04
C VAL A 102 0.36 -10.43 10.97
N ALA A 103 0.08 -9.73 12.07
CA ALA A 103 0.28 -8.28 12.13
C ALA A 103 1.75 -7.92 11.89
N ASP A 104 2.68 -8.64 12.50
CA ASP A 104 4.11 -8.41 12.28
C ASP A 104 4.50 -8.72 10.84
N ASP A 105 3.96 -9.79 10.28
CA ASP A 105 4.20 -10.13 8.87
C ASP A 105 3.68 -9.05 7.93
N ALA A 106 2.52 -8.48 8.23
CA ALA A 106 1.97 -7.39 7.43
C ALA A 106 2.92 -6.20 7.40
N LYS A 107 3.45 -5.82 8.56
CA LYS A 107 4.41 -4.71 8.65
C LYS A 107 5.70 -5.02 7.89
N PHE A 108 6.19 -6.26 8.01
CA PHE A 108 7.39 -6.68 7.30
C PHE A 108 7.18 -6.68 5.78
N ARG A 109 6.04 -7.18 5.31
CA ARG A 109 5.75 -7.23 3.87
C ARG A 109 5.59 -5.83 3.30
N ALA A 110 4.97 -4.92 4.03
CA ALA A 110 4.88 -3.52 3.62
C ALA A 110 6.27 -2.88 3.52
N TYR A 111 7.13 -3.16 4.49
CA TYR A 111 8.52 -2.69 4.46
C TYR A 111 9.24 -3.25 3.23
N ALA A 112 9.11 -4.55 2.97
CA ALA A 112 9.75 -5.19 1.83
C ALA A 112 9.26 -4.62 0.50
N ILE A 113 7.97 -4.34 0.38
CA ILE A 113 7.40 -3.70 -0.81
C ILE A 113 8.02 -2.32 -1.00
N ALA A 114 8.06 -1.51 0.05
CA ALA A 114 8.63 -0.16 -0.03
C ALA A 114 10.11 -0.20 -0.42
N GLU A 115 10.89 -1.09 0.19
CA GLU A 115 12.32 -1.20 -0.09
C GLU A 115 12.60 -1.77 -1.47
N THR A 116 11.72 -2.64 -1.97
CA THR A 116 11.87 -3.22 -3.31
C THR A 116 11.50 -2.21 -4.39
N TRP A 117 10.45 -1.44 -4.16
CA TRP A 117 9.93 -0.53 -5.19
C TRP A 117 10.63 0.83 -5.18
N LYS A 118 11.05 1.31 -4.00
CA LYS A 118 11.69 2.62 -3.89
C LYS A 118 12.82 2.84 -4.88
N PRO A 119 13.81 1.91 -5.03
CA PRO A 119 14.89 2.13 -5.98
C PRO A 119 14.44 2.17 -7.43
N LYS A 120 13.26 1.61 -7.74
CA LYS A 120 12.73 1.59 -9.10
C LYS A 120 12.15 2.93 -9.51
N PHE A 121 11.71 3.73 -8.53
CA PHE A 121 11.04 5.01 -8.79
C PHE A 121 11.88 6.21 -8.40
N VAL A 122 12.85 6.03 -7.52
CA VAL A 122 13.64 7.12 -6.93
C VAL A 122 15.07 7.04 -7.41
N GLY A 123 15.73 8.19 -7.48
CA GLY A 123 17.16 8.24 -7.80
C GLY A 123 17.47 8.34 -9.27
N GLY A 124 16.52 8.69 -10.08
CA GLY A 124 16.74 9.00 -11.49
C GLY A 124 16.95 7.77 -12.35
N HIS A 125 18.02 7.04 -12.16
CA HIS A 125 18.27 5.88 -13.01
C HIS A 125 17.50 4.65 -12.62
N GLY A 126 16.96 4.62 -11.44
CA GLY A 126 16.01 3.58 -11.07
C GLY A 126 14.79 3.58 -11.95
N ILE A 127 14.59 4.66 -12.64
CA ILE A 127 13.47 4.83 -13.54
C ILE A 127 13.59 3.98 -14.80
N GLN A 128 14.72 3.38 -15.00
CA GLN A 128 14.91 2.44 -16.09
C GLN A 128 14.10 1.17 -15.84
N LEU A 129 12.85 1.36 -15.50
CA LEU A 129 11.93 0.24 -15.36
C LEU A 129 11.67 -0.36 -16.72
N PRO A 130 11.39 -1.67 -16.77
CA PRO A 130 10.95 -2.28 -18.02
C PRO A 130 9.78 -1.46 -18.55
N LYS A 131 9.89 -1.06 -19.79
CA LYS A 131 8.79 -0.32 -20.39
C LYS A 131 7.58 -1.22 -20.42
N PRO A 132 6.47 -0.76 -19.92
CA PRO A 132 5.25 -1.55 -20.00
C PRO A 132 4.86 -1.79 -21.43
#